data_5b5d00e644dca89b98a2213f1ec257e0
#
_entry.id   5b5d00e644dca89b98a2213f1ec257e0
#
_cell.length_a   1.000
_cell.length_b   1.000
_cell.length_c   1.000
_cell.angle_alpha   90.00
_cell.angle_beta   90.00
_cell.angle_gamma   90.00
#
_symmetry.space_group_name_H-M   'P 1'
#
loop_
_entity.id
_entity.type
_entity.pdbx_description
1 polymer ?
#
loop_
_entity_poly.entity_id
_entity_poly.type
_entity_poly.pdbx_seq_one_letter_code
_entity_poly.pdbx_strand_id
1 'polypeptide(L)'
;MAQRTGMVENRGSGYWLTHLGLIIGLLFVFFPIWLAFVASTVSQPEIVSPPMPLLPGDQFFANYSKALLAGVNAPVAWMMLNSLIMAMGIAVGKIAISLLSAFAIVYFRFPGRKAFFWLIFLTLMLPVEVRIVPTYEVVAGFGMLNSYSGLIFPLIASATATFLFRQFFMTVPDELAEAARVDGARPMRFFWDILLPMSRTNVAALFVILFIYGWNQYLWPLLITTDPSMNTIVMGIKQMFPSGDDIADWPVIMATSILAMIPPVIVVISMQRLFIRGLVDSEK
;
A
#
# COMPACT_ATOMS: atom_id res chain seq x y z
N MET A 1 -43.02 17.86 -14.95
CA MET A 1 -43.48 16.90 -13.91
C MET A 1 -42.73 15.59 -14.14
N ALA A 2 -41.58 15.40 -13.50
CA ALA A 2 -40.81 14.16 -13.56
C ALA A 2 -41.17 13.34 -12.32
N GLN A 3 -41.81 12.19 -12.55
CA GLN A 3 -42.14 11.22 -11.51
C GLN A 3 -40.82 10.63 -10.95
N ARG A 4 -40.52 10.99 -9.70
CA ARG A 4 -39.57 10.22 -8.88
C ARG A 4 -40.26 8.88 -8.57
N THR A 5 -39.95 7.86 -9.34
CA THR A 5 -40.18 6.46 -8.94
C THR A 5 -39.24 6.14 -7.80
N GLY A 6 -39.69 6.40 -6.58
CA GLY A 6 -39.06 5.82 -5.40
C GLY A 6 -39.14 4.30 -5.50
N MET A 7 -38.02 3.61 -5.77
CA MET A 7 -37.93 2.18 -5.51
C MET A 7 -38.12 2.00 -4.01
N VAL A 8 -39.34 1.58 -3.63
CA VAL A 8 -39.59 1.06 -2.28
C VAL A 8 -38.81 -0.23 -2.19
N GLU A 9 -37.69 -0.19 -1.51
CA GLU A 9 -36.83 -1.33 -1.20
C GLU A 9 -37.70 -2.34 -0.42
N ASN A 10 -38.09 -3.39 -1.10
CA ASN A 10 -38.94 -4.43 -0.52
C ASN A 10 -38.06 -5.19 0.50
N ARG A 11 -38.17 -4.82 1.79
CA ARG A 11 -37.47 -5.46 2.92
C ARG A 11 -38.06 -6.86 3.17
N GLY A 12 -38.06 -7.69 2.14
CA GLY A 12 -38.47 -9.09 2.24
C GLY A 12 -37.40 -9.97 2.89
N SER A 13 -37.72 -11.25 3.09
CA SER A 13 -36.82 -12.27 3.66
C SER A 13 -35.43 -12.34 3.00
N GLY A 14 -35.30 -11.98 1.73
CA GLY A 14 -34.04 -11.86 1.01
C GLY A 14 -33.03 -10.88 1.61
N TYR A 15 -33.49 -9.78 2.22
CA TYR A 15 -32.64 -8.78 2.89
C TYR A 15 -31.86 -9.43 4.07
N TRP A 16 -32.57 -10.18 4.93
CA TRP A 16 -31.97 -10.84 6.08
C TRP A 16 -30.99 -11.94 5.67
N LEU A 17 -31.30 -12.70 4.61
CA LEU A 17 -30.40 -13.73 4.08
C LEU A 17 -29.12 -13.13 3.52
N THR A 18 -29.22 -12.01 2.81
CA THR A 18 -28.03 -11.27 2.30
C THR A 18 -27.14 -10.79 3.44
N HIS A 19 -27.73 -10.17 4.48
CA HIS A 19 -26.96 -9.71 5.64
C HIS A 19 -26.37 -10.85 6.43
N LEU A 20 -27.10 -11.95 6.62
CA LEU A 20 -26.57 -13.16 7.26
C LEU A 20 -25.38 -13.73 6.48
N GLY A 21 -25.48 -13.82 5.16
CA GLY A 21 -24.39 -14.26 4.30
C GLY A 21 -23.16 -13.34 4.41
N LEU A 22 -23.35 -12.03 4.43
CA LEU A 22 -22.25 -11.06 4.62
C LEU A 22 -21.61 -11.19 6.00
N ILE A 23 -22.40 -11.37 7.06
CA ILE A 23 -21.88 -11.55 8.44
C ILE A 23 -21.07 -12.86 8.53
N ILE A 24 -21.58 -13.97 7.99
CA ILE A 24 -20.86 -15.25 7.99
C ILE A 24 -19.55 -15.11 7.21
N GLY A 25 -19.58 -14.48 6.04
CA GLY A 25 -18.38 -14.22 5.24
C GLY A 25 -17.36 -13.37 6.00
N LEU A 26 -17.82 -12.32 6.69
CA LEU A 26 -16.97 -11.46 7.52
C LEU A 26 -16.34 -12.23 8.68
N LEU A 27 -17.13 -13.03 9.40
CA LEU A 27 -16.64 -13.87 10.50
C LEU A 27 -15.60 -14.89 10.00
N PHE A 28 -15.83 -15.50 8.85
CA PHE A 28 -14.88 -16.43 8.25
C PHE A 28 -13.55 -15.78 7.91
N VAL A 29 -13.56 -14.57 7.32
CA VAL A 29 -12.34 -13.81 6.99
C VAL A 29 -11.64 -13.29 8.24
N PHE A 30 -12.41 -12.89 9.27
CA PHE A 30 -11.86 -12.34 10.51
C PHE A 30 -11.31 -13.42 11.45
N PHE A 31 -11.78 -14.66 11.33
CA PHE A 31 -11.42 -15.75 12.22
C PHE A 31 -9.91 -16.02 12.31
N PRO A 32 -9.13 -16.13 11.20
CA PRO A 32 -7.69 -16.32 11.30
C PRO A 32 -6.97 -15.12 11.95
N ILE A 33 -7.48 -13.89 11.76
CA ILE A 33 -6.93 -12.69 12.43
C ILE A 33 -7.19 -12.77 13.94
N TRP A 34 -8.40 -13.22 14.32
CA TRP A 34 -8.73 -13.45 15.72
C TRP A 34 -7.82 -14.51 16.37
N LEU A 35 -7.58 -15.63 15.68
CA LEU A 35 -6.65 -16.65 16.17
C LEU A 35 -5.23 -16.12 16.34
N ALA A 36 -4.74 -15.33 15.38
CA ALA A 36 -3.43 -14.68 15.50
C ALA A 36 -3.38 -13.72 16.68
N PHE A 37 -4.46 -12.96 16.91
CA PHE A 37 -4.56 -12.08 18.08
C PHE A 37 -4.57 -12.88 19.39
N VAL A 38 -5.36 -13.93 19.52
CA VAL A 38 -5.37 -14.80 20.69
C VAL A 38 -3.97 -15.39 20.91
N ALA A 39 -3.35 -15.94 19.85
CA ALA A 39 -2.01 -16.49 19.93
C ALA A 39 -0.95 -15.47 20.40
N SER A 40 -1.14 -14.20 20.08
CA SER A 40 -0.25 -13.12 20.53
C SER A 40 -0.38 -12.79 22.04
N THR A 41 -1.44 -13.28 22.70
CA THR A 41 -1.75 -12.94 24.11
C THR A 41 -1.54 -14.07 25.10
N VAL A 42 -1.19 -15.25 24.61
CA VAL A 42 -0.96 -16.44 25.46
C VAL A 42 0.53 -16.76 25.58
N SER A 43 0.88 -17.72 26.45
CA SER A 43 2.26 -18.19 26.60
C SER A 43 2.64 -19.19 25.50
N GLN A 44 3.95 -19.37 25.26
CA GLN A 44 4.47 -20.34 24.29
C GLN A 44 3.97 -21.77 24.54
N PRO A 45 3.95 -22.33 25.78
CA PRO A 45 3.42 -23.66 26.02
C PRO A 45 1.93 -23.82 25.66
N GLU A 46 1.12 -22.77 25.88
CA GLU A 46 -0.31 -22.79 25.57
C GLU A 46 -0.60 -22.84 24.07
N ILE A 47 0.26 -22.22 23.24
CA ILE A 47 0.11 -22.28 21.77
C ILE A 47 0.43 -23.66 21.23
N VAL A 48 1.50 -24.30 21.74
CA VAL A 48 1.98 -25.58 21.19
C VAL A 48 1.24 -26.79 21.76
N SER A 49 0.46 -26.58 22.83
CA SER A 49 -0.30 -27.65 23.49
C SER A 49 -1.76 -27.68 22.98
N PRO A 50 -2.20 -28.76 22.31
CA PRO A 50 -3.59 -28.87 21.87
C PRO A 50 -4.55 -29.12 23.04
N PRO A 51 -5.79 -28.56 23.02
CA PRO A 51 -6.29 -27.62 22.01
C PRO A 51 -5.79 -26.19 22.25
N MET A 52 -5.48 -25.46 21.16
CA MET A 52 -5.12 -24.04 21.24
C MET A 52 -6.27 -23.23 21.85
N PRO A 53 -6.00 -22.28 22.79
CA PRO A 53 -7.02 -21.40 23.36
C PRO A 53 -7.72 -20.57 22.26
N LEU A 54 -9.04 -20.34 22.42
CA LEU A 54 -9.82 -19.47 21.54
C LEU A 54 -10.12 -18.09 22.16
N LEU A 55 -9.73 -17.90 23.42
CA LEU A 55 -9.89 -16.66 24.16
C LEU A 55 -8.51 -16.04 24.48
N PRO A 56 -8.41 -14.71 24.51
CA PRO A 56 -7.16 -14.03 24.85
C PRO A 56 -6.66 -14.43 26.26
N GLY A 57 -5.33 -14.59 26.39
CA GLY A 57 -4.64 -14.85 27.64
C GLY A 57 -4.18 -13.56 28.33
N ASP A 58 -3.32 -13.72 29.35
CA ASP A 58 -2.83 -12.65 30.22
C ASP A 58 -1.44 -12.11 29.81
N GLN A 59 -0.81 -12.69 28.76
CA GLN A 59 0.55 -12.33 28.34
C GLN A 59 0.60 -11.18 27.31
N PHE A 60 -0.51 -10.47 27.09
CA PHE A 60 -0.59 -9.39 26.11
C PHE A 60 0.57 -8.38 26.25
N PHE A 61 0.69 -7.76 27.43
CA PHE A 61 1.71 -6.72 27.65
C PHE A 61 3.14 -7.29 27.57
N ALA A 62 3.37 -8.49 28.07
CA ALA A 62 4.67 -9.13 28.02
C ALA A 62 5.11 -9.41 26.58
N ASN A 63 4.26 -10.07 25.78
CA ASN A 63 4.56 -10.42 24.40
C ASN A 63 4.72 -9.19 23.49
N TYR A 64 3.83 -8.19 23.63
CA TYR A 64 3.92 -6.97 22.81
C TYR A 64 5.10 -6.09 23.20
N SER A 65 5.44 -5.97 24.49
CA SER A 65 6.65 -5.25 24.89
C SER A 65 7.92 -5.96 24.41
N LYS A 66 7.97 -7.30 24.52
CA LYS A 66 9.07 -8.10 24.01
C LYS A 66 9.23 -7.93 22.48
N ALA A 67 8.12 -7.98 21.72
CA ALA A 67 8.14 -7.73 20.28
C ALA A 67 8.68 -6.34 19.96
N LEU A 68 8.10 -5.29 20.54
CA LEU A 68 8.41 -3.90 20.23
C LEU A 68 9.86 -3.51 20.57
N LEU A 69 10.39 -3.98 21.69
CA LEU A 69 11.67 -3.52 22.25
C LEU A 69 12.84 -4.43 21.91
N ALA A 70 12.63 -5.73 21.89
CA ALA A 70 13.70 -6.70 21.63
C ALA A 70 13.65 -7.24 20.19
N GLY A 71 12.47 -7.72 19.75
CA GLY A 71 12.38 -8.46 18.50
C GLY A 71 13.23 -9.74 18.52
N VAL A 72 13.52 -10.31 17.36
CA VAL A 72 14.47 -11.44 17.23
C VAL A 72 15.81 -10.94 16.71
N ASN A 73 15.86 -10.20 15.61
CA ASN A 73 17.08 -9.64 15.02
C ASN A 73 17.19 -8.13 15.16
N ALA A 74 16.02 -7.45 15.30
CA ALA A 74 15.92 -6.03 15.53
C ALA A 74 14.58 -5.73 16.21
N PRO A 75 14.43 -4.62 16.96
CA PRO A 75 13.17 -4.20 17.54
C PRO A 75 12.09 -4.01 16.47
N VAL A 76 10.90 -4.56 16.70
CA VAL A 76 9.77 -4.45 15.77
C VAL A 76 9.39 -2.99 15.53
N ALA A 77 9.49 -2.14 16.55
CA ALA A 77 9.26 -0.70 16.41
C ALA A 77 10.17 -0.07 15.34
N TRP A 78 11.43 -0.49 15.29
CA TRP A 78 12.40 0.00 14.28
C TRP A 78 12.08 -0.53 12.89
N MET A 79 11.76 -1.82 12.77
CA MET A 79 11.37 -2.43 11.50
C MET A 79 10.08 -1.79 10.94
N MET A 80 9.11 -1.45 11.81
CA MET A 80 7.90 -0.72 11.41
C MET A 80 8.22 0.68 10.90
N LEU A 81 9.15 1.39 11.55
CA LEU A 81 9.60 2.71 11.10
C LEU A 81 10.27 2.63 9.73
N ASN A 82 11.17 1.66 9.52
CA ASN A 82 11.81 1.42 8.22
C ASN A 82 10.78 1.16 7.13
N SER A 83 9.80 0.29 7.41
CA SER A 83 8.71 0.00 6.48
C SER A 83 7.84 1.22 6.20
N LEU A 84 7.57 2.05 7.22
CA LEU A 84 6.81 3.28 7.05
C LEU A 84 7.53 4.28 6.15
N ILE A 85 8.82 4.50 6.39
CA ILE A 85 9.65 5.40 5.56
C ILE A 85 9.69 4.87 4.12
N MET A 86 9.92 3.57 3.94
CA MET A 86 9.96 2.94 2.62
C MET A 86 8.61 3.04 1.91
N ALA A 87 7.51 2.67 2.55
CA ALA A 87 6.17 2.68 1.94
C ALA A 87 5.72 4.10 1.57
N MET A 88 5.95 5.06 2.46
CA MET A 88 5.67 6.48 2.20
C MET A 88 6.52 7.03 1.05
N GLY A 89 7.83 6.76 1.07
CA GLY A 89 8.74 7.19 0.02
C GLY A 89 8.37 6.63 -1.35
N ILE A 90 8.03 5.34 -1.42
CA ILE A 90 7.56 4.68 -2.65
C ILE A 90 6.23 5.26 -3.10
N ALA A 91 5.24 5.38 -2.23
CA ALA A 91 3.90 5.87 -2.60
C ALA A 91 3.95 7.32 -3.11
N VAL A 92 4.60 8.21 -2.35
CA VAL A 92 4.74 9.63 -2.72
C VAL A 92 5.59 9.78 -3.98
N GLY A 93 6.71 9.08 -4.07
CA GLY A 93 7.60 9.12 -5.25
C GLY A 93 6.90 8.64 -6.51
N LYS A 94 6.18 7.51 -6.46
CA LYS A 94 5.38 7.00 -7.59
C LYS A 94 4.31 8.00 -8.04
N ILE A 95 3.56 8.58 -7.10
CA ILE A 95 2.52 9.56 -7.40
C ILE A 95 3.13 10.80 -8.04
N ALA A 96 4.17 11.36 -7.45
CA ALA A 96 4.82 12.59 -7.95
C ALA A 96 5.34 12.41 -9.38
N ILE A 97 6.14 11.36 -9.63
CA ILE A 97 6.69 11.09 -10.97
C ILE A 97 5.56 10.80 -11.97
N SER A 98 4.54 10.04 -11.58
CA SER A 98 3.45 9.66 -12.46
C SER A 98 2.55 10.83 -12.81
N LEU A 99 2.26 11.74 -11.87
CA LEU A 99 1.53 12.98 -12.14
C LEU A 99 2.27 13.87 -13.14
N LEU A 100 3.57 14.10 -12.92
CA LEU A 100 4.39 14.92 -13.81
C LEU A 100 4.54 14.29 -15.20
N SER A 101 4.73 12.97 -15.27
CA SER A 101 4.81 12.23 -16.53
C SER A 101 3.49 12.29 -17.30
N ALA A 102 2.36 12.05 -16.62
CA ALA A 102 1.04 12.15 -17.24
C ALA A 102 0.74 13.58 -17.70
N PHE A 103 1.08 14.60 -16.89
CA PHE A 103 0.95 16.00 -17.26
C PHE A 103 1.75 16.34 -18.51
N ALA A 104 3.02 15.92 -18.59
CA ALA A 104 3.84 16.12 -19.76
C ALA A 104 3.25 15.44 -21.01
N ILE A 105 2.79 14.19 -20.89
CA ILE A 105 2.24 13.42 -22.00
C ILE A 105 0.90 13.99 -22.50
N VAL A 106 0.05 14.54 -21.64
CA VAL A 106 -1.27 15.04 -22.04
C VAL A 106 -1.21 16.48 -22.55
N TYR A 107 -0.57 17.38 -21.82
CA TYR A 107 -0.68 18.83 -22.06
C TYR A 107 0.46 19.43 -22.88
N PHE A 108 1.60 18.73 -23.04
CA PHE A 108 2.69 19.25 -23.85
C PHE A 108 2.76 18.58 -25.22
N ARG A 109 3.13 19.36 -26.24
CA ARG A 109 3.39 18.87 -27.60
C ARG A 109 4.90 18.79 -27.81
N PHE A 110 5.44 17.58 -27.79
CA PHE A 110 6.85 17.33 -28.08
C PHE A 110 7.01 16.11 -29.01
N PRO A 111 8.12 16.04 -29.77
CA PRO A 111 8.36 14.92 -30.68
C PRO A 111 8.50 13.62 -29.90
N GLY A 112 7.95 12.54 -30.40
CA GLY A 112 8.02 11.23 -29.75
C GLY A 112 7.08 11.02 -28.55
N ARG A 113 6.19 11.98 -28.19
CA ARG A 113 5.25 11.87 -27.05
C ARG A 113 4.53 10.52 -26.95
N LYS A 114 4.02 10.03 -28.10
CA LYS A 114 3.33 8.74 -28.15
C LYS A 114 4.29 7.56 -27.90
N ALA A 115 5.50 7.64 -28.46
CA ALA A 115 6.53 6.62 -28.27
C ALA A 115 6.96 6.53 -26.80
N PHE A 116 7.19 7.65 -26.12
CA PHE A 116 7.48 7.68 -24.68
C PHE A 116 6.35 7.07 -23.84
N PHE A 117 5.10 7.37 -24.17
CA PHE A 117 3.96 6.76 -23.49
C PHE A 117 3.97 5.23 -23.68
N TRP A 118 4.15 4.75 -24.90
CA TRP A 118 4.19 3.31 -25.18
C TRP A 118 5.39 2.63 -24.50
N LEU A 119 6.54 3.29 -24.46
CA LEU A 119 7.73 2.78 -23.76
C LEU A 119 7.45 2.62 -22.26
N ILE A 120 6.86 3.62 -21.61
CA ILE A 120 6.43 3.51 -20.22
C ILE A 120 5.40 2.37 -20.06
N PHE A 121 4.43 2.29 -20.96
CA PHE A 121 3.39 1.26 -20.92
C PHE A 121 3.96 -0.16 -21.06
N LEU A 122 4.93 -0.37 -21.96
CA LEU A 122 5.60 -1.65 -22.13
C LEU A 122 6.30 -2.13 -20.85
N THR A 123 6.75 -1.22 -20.00
CA THR A 123 7.37 -1.61 -18.70
C THR A 123 6.39 -2.29 -17.76
N LEU A 124 5.06 -2.15 -17.95
CA LEU A 124 4.04 -2.91 -17.21
C LEU A 124 4.12 -4.42 -17.51
N MET A 125 4.54 -4.78 -18.70
CA MET A 125 4.59 -6.18 -19.14
C MET A 125 5.78 -6.94 -18.58
N LEU A 126 6.78 -6.23 -18.03
CA LEU A 126 7.96 -6.85 -17.45
C LEU A 126 7.70 -7.18 -15.96
N PRO A 127 7.64 -8.47 -15.59
CA PRO A 127 7.57 -8.88 -14.19
C PRO A 127 8.72 -8.28 -13.37
N VAL A 128 8.45 -7.93 -12.11
CA VAL A 128 9.48 -7.35 -11.22
C VAL A 128 10.63 -8.32 -11.04
N GLU A 129 10.34 -9.61 -10.98
CA GLU A 129 11.29 -10.70 -10.79
C GLU A 129 12.35 -10.75 -11.89
N VAL A 130 11.97 -10.47 -13.14
CA VAL A 130 12.91 -10.48 -14.28
C VAL A 130 13.95 -9.37 -14.20
N ARG A 131 13.57 -8.22 -13.65
CA ARG A 131 14.44 -7.03 -13.58
C ARG A 131 15.15 -6.85 -12.23
N ILE A 132 14.88 -7.73 -11.26
CA ILE A 132 15.36 -7.55 -9.89
C ILE A 132 16.89 -7.59 -9.82
N VAL A 133 17.53 -8.54 -10.52
CA VAL A 133 19.00 -8.69 -10.53
C VAL A 133 19.68 -7.50 -11.20
N PRO A 134 19.32 -7.07 -12.42
CA PRO A 134 19.89 -5.86 -13.01
C PRO A 134 19.66 -4.60 -12.15
N THR A 135 18.50 -4.50 -11.49
CA THR A 135 18.24 -3.36 -10.58
C THR A 135 19.15 -3.40 -9.36
N TYR A 136 19.40 -4.58 -8.80
CA TYR A 136 20.35 -4.77 -7.70
C TYR A 136 21.77 -4.32 -8.10
N GLU A 137 22.26 -4.75 -9.27
CA GLU A 137 23.60 -4.39 -9.77
C GLU A 137 23.76 -2.85 -9.89
N VAL A 138 22.73 -2.17 -10.40
CA VAL A 138 22.72 -0.70 -10.49
C VAL A 138 22.76 -0.06 -9.11
N VAL A 139 21.93 -0.52 -8.19
CA VAL A 139 21.86 0.00 -6.81
C VAL A 139 23.17 -0.23 -6.08
N ALA A 140 23.77 -1.40 -6.24
CA ALA A 140 25.08 -1.74 -5.66
C ALA A 140 26.20 -0.87 -6.28
N GLY A 141 26.17 -0.67 -7.60
CA GLY A 141 27.12 0.18 -8.31
C GLY A 141 27.08 1.65 -7.88
N PHE A 142 25.92 2.15 -7.44
CA PHE A 142 25.78 3.49 -6.86
C PHE A 142 26.07 3.55 -5.34
N GLY A 143 26.46 2.44 -4.71
CA GLY A 143 26.72 2.39 -3.27
C GLY A 143 25.48 2.62 -2.40
N MET A 144 24.28 2.28 -2.91
CA MET A 144 23.01 2.50 -2.21
C MET A 144 22.51 1.27 -1.42
N LEU A 145 23.33 0.23 -1.25
CA LEU A 145 22.99 -0.89 -0.37
C LEU A 145 22.89 -0.40 1.08
N ASN A 146 22.07 -1.07 1.88
CA ASN A 146 21.82 -0.72 3.28
C ASN A 146 21.43 0.75 3.48
N SER A 147 20.55 1.29 2.61
CA SER A 147 20.10 2.67 2.68
C SER A 147 18.65 2.85 2.28
N TYR A 148 17.99 3.89 2.80
CA TYR A 148 16.64 4.26 2.36
C TYR A 148 16.59 4.65 0.88
N SER A 149 17.65 5.23 0.34
CA SER A 149 17.73 5.53 -1.10
C SER A 149 17.65 4.27 -1.95
N GLY A 150 18.37 3.21 -1.58
CA GLY A 150 18.30 1.92 -2.24
C GLY A 150 16.94 1.23 -2.08
N LEU A 151 16.29 1.37 -0.92
CA LEU A 151 14.95 0.83 -0.68
C LEU A 151 13.86 1.53 -1.52
N ILE A 152 14.00 2.84 -1.77
CA ILE A 152 12.92 3.68 -2.31
C ILE A 152 13.12 3.96 -3.81
N PHE A 153 14.25 4.52 -4.23
CA PHE A 153 14.42 5.06 -5.58
C PHE A 153 14.18 4.05 -6.72
N PRO A 154 14.62 2.80 -6.65
CA PRO A 154 14.35 1.84 -7.72
C PRO A 154 12.88 1.50 -7.91
N LEU A 155 12.05 1.76 -6.88
CA LEU A 155 10.64 1.44 -6.84
C LEU A 155 9.70 2.62 -7.10
N ILE A 156 10.20 3.87 -7.25
CA ILE A 156 9.32 5.04 -7.44
C ILE A 156 8.77 5.18 -8.87
N ALA A 157 9.29 4.48 -9.85
CA ALA A 157 8.69 4.44 -11.18
C ALA A 157 7.43 3.55 -11.20
N SER A 158 6.36 4.05 -11.82
CA SER A 158 5.09 3.31 -11.93
C SER A 158 4.39 3.62 -13.24
N ALA A 159 4.42 2.66 -14.16
CA ALA A 159 3.67 2.78 -15.42
C ALA A 159 2.15 2.74 -15.17
N THR A 160 1.67 1.92 -14.21
CA THR A 160 0.24 1.85 -13.83
C THR A 160 -0.27 3.20 -13.33
N ALA A 161 0.45 3.84 -12.40
CA ALA A 161 0.03 5.14 -11.88
C ALA A 161 0.08 6.22 -12.97
N THR A 162 1.11 6.23 -13.84
CA THR A 162 1.21 7.14 -14.99
C THR A 162 0.05 6.95 -15.96
N PHE A 163 -0.32 5.69 -16.25
CA PHE A 163 -1.45 5.37 -17.10
C PHE A 163 -2.77 5.89 -16.49
N LEU A 164 -3.04 5.63 -15.22
CA LEU A 164 -4.27 6.07 -14.56
C LEU A 164 -4.39 7.59 -14.49
N PHE A 165 -3.30 8.30 -14.14
CA PHE A 165 -3.32 9.76 -14.17
C PHE A 165 -3.49 10.31 -15.59
N ARG A 166 -2.87 9.69 -16.59
CA ARG A 166 -3.08 10.08 -17.98
C ARG A 166 -4.54 9.92 -18.39
N GLN A 167 -5.18 8.80 -18.05
CA GLN A 167 -6.60 8.59 -18.36
C GLN A 167 -7.46 9.66 -17.70
N PHE A 168 -7.22 9.94 -16.43
CA PHE A 168 -7.93 11.00 -15.72
C PHE A 168 -7.70 12.37 -16.37
N PHE A 169 -6.46 12.75 -16.69
CA PHE A 169 -6.16 14.04 -17.32
C PHE A 169 -6.81 14.22 -18.68
N MET A 170 -7.04 13.13 -19.40
CA MET A 170 -7.78 13.16 -20.67
C MET A 170 -9.29 13.37 -20.52
N THR A 171 -9.83 13.24 -19.32
CA THR A 171 -11.26 13.56 -19.02
C THR A 171 -11.46 15.00 -18.57
N VAL A 172 -10.37 15.72 -18.27
CA VAL A 172 -10.44 17.13 -17.88
C VAL A 172 -10.78 17.97 -19.10
N PRO A 173 -11.81 18.84 -19.04
CA PRO A 173 -12.20 19.67 -20.17
C PRO A 173 -11.07 20.60 -20.66
N ASP A 174 -10.88 20.69 -21.97
CA ASP A 174 -9.84 21.54 -22.58
C ASP A 174 -10.05 23.03 -22.26
N GLU A 175 -11.31 23.45 -22.04
CA GLU A 175 -11.72 24.81 -21.71
C GLU A 175 -11.04 25.31 -20.42
N LEU A 176 -10.76 24.44 -19.47
CA LEU A 176 -10.04 24.82 -18.23
C LEU A 176 -8.58 25.19 -18.52
N ALA A 177 -7.95 24.47 -19.45
CA ALA A 177 -6.58 24.79 -19.85
C ALA A 177 -6.53 26.06 -20.70
N GLU A 178 -7.55 26.30 -21.53
CA GLU A 178 -7.69 27.51 -22.35
C GLU A 178 -7.96 28.75 -21.48
N ALA A 179 -8.91 28.65 -20.54
CA ALA A 179 -9.19 29.72 -19.58
C ALA A 179 -7.95 30.10 -18.77
N ALA A 180 -7.22 29.11 -18.24
CA ALA A 180 -5.97 29.36 -17.52
C ALA A 180 -4.91 30.10 -18.38
N ARG A 181 -4.85 29.81 -19.68
CA ARG A 181 -3.94 30.52 -20.63
C ARG A 181 -4.39 31.96 -20.86
N VAL A 182 -5.70 32.20 -20.99
CA VAL A 182 -6.26 33.56 -21.13
C VAL A 182 -5.96 34.39 -19.89
N ASP A 183 -6.01 33.78 -18.70
CA ASP A 183 -5.65 34.39 -17.42
C ASP A 183 -4.11 34.54 -17.22
N GLY A 184 -3.31 34.17 -18.22
CA GLY A 184 -1.85 34.28 -18.18
C GLY A 184 -1.15 33.28 -17.29
N ALA A 185 -1.83 32.16 -16.91
CA ALA A 185 -1.23 31.13 -16.09
C ALA A 185 -0.18 30.34 -16.88
N ARG A 186 1.01 30.19 -16.28
CA ARG A 186 2.04 29.28 -16.80
C ARG A 186 1.64 27.83 -16.61
N PRO A 187 2.18 26.86 -17.40
CA PRO A 187 1.79 25.45 -17.30
C PRO A 187 1.88 24.87 -15.89
N MET A 188 2.93 25.19 -15.13
CA MET A 188 3.07 24.69 -13.74
C MET A 188 2.04 25.31 -12.79
N ARG A 189 1.58 26.56 -13.04
CA ARG A 189 0.50 27.16 -12.26
C ARG A 189 -0.83 26.44 -12.53
N PHE A 190 -1.13 26.14 -13.79
CA PHE A 190 -2.28 25.29 -14.15
C PHE A 190 -2.21 23.92 -13.46
N PHE A 191 -1.03 23.30 -13.42
CA PHE A 191 -0.85 22.01 -12.75
C PHE A 191 -1.16 22.09 -11.25
N TRP A 192 -0.57 23.09 -10.54
CA TRP A 192 -0.73 23.20 -9.09
C TRP A 192 -2.10 23.71 -8.66
N ASP A 193 -2.65 24.72 -9.37
CA ASP A 193 -3.85 25.44 -8.93
C ASP A 193 -5.16 24.76 -9.42
N ILE A 194 -5.09 24.02 -10.52
CA ILE A 194 -6.29 23.41 -11.14
C ILE A 194 -6.18 21.90 -11.18
N LEU A 195 -5.16 21.36 -11.87
CA LEU A 195 -5.09 19.95 -12.19
C LEU A 195 -4.88 19.06 -10.96
N LEU A 196 -3.94 19.42 -10.09
CA LEU A 196 -3.65 18.67 -8.88
C LEU A 196 -4.82 18.68 -7.87
N PRO A 197 -5.49 19.81 -7.60
CA PRO A 197 -6.71 19.82 -6.79
C PRO A 197 -7.84 18.94 -7.33
N MET A 198 -8.05 18.92 -8.65
CA MET A 198 -9.02 18.04 -9.30
C MET A 198 -8.65 16.56 -9.16
N SER A 199 -7.36 16.25 -9.07
CA SER A 199 -6.83 14.89 -8.98
C SER A 199 -6.89 14.29 -7.57
N ARG A 200 -7.32 15.03 -6.54
CA ARG A 200 -7.23 14.62 -5.12
C ARG A 200 -7.78 13.23 -4.84
N THR A 201 -8.92 12.90 -5.43
CA THR A 201 -9.56 11.60 -5.25
C THR A 201 -8.72 10.48 -5.86
N ASN A 202 -8.22 10.67 -7.09
CA ASN A 202 -7.36 9.70 -7.76
C ASN A 202 -6.01 9.54 -7.05
N VAL A 203 -5.43 10.66 -6.56
CA VAL A 203 -4.22 10.65 -5.74
C VAL A 203 -4.45 9.85 -4.46
N ALA A 204 -5.58 10.07 -3.76
CA ALA A 204 -5.90 9.36 -2.53
C ALA A 204 -6.09 7.85 -2.76
N ALA A 205 -6.81 7.47 -3.81
CA ALA A 205 -7.02 6.07 -4.16
C ALA A 205 -5.70 5.36 -4.50
N LEU A 206 -4.88 5.99 -5.34
CA LEU A 206 -3.56 5.46 -5.69
C LEU A 206 -2.62 5.42 -4.49
N PHE A 207 -2.66 6.42 -3.60
CA PHE A 207 -1.83 6.44 -2.40
C PHE A 207 -2.07 5.20 -1.53
N VAL A 208 -3.32 4.83 -1.27
CA VAL A 208 -3.65 3.62 -0.49
C VAL A 208 -3.04 2.38 -1.14
N ILE A 209 -3.26 2.20 -2.44
CA ILE A 209 -2.76 1.03 -3.17
C ILE A 209 -1.22 0.98 -3.15
N LEU A 210 -0.58 2.12 -3.42
CA LEU A 210 0.88 2.21 -3.51
C LEU A 210 1.56 2.15 -2.14
N PHE A 211 0.91 2.64 -1.09
CA PHE A 211 1.37 2.49 0.28
C PHE A 211 1.36 1.02 0.71
N ILE A 212 0.23 0.31 0.48
CA ILE A 212 0.12 -1.11 0.77
C ILE A 212 1.15 -1.92 -0.04
N TYR A 213 1.35 -1.57 -1.31
CA TYR A 213 2.41 -2.17 -2.14
C TYR A 213 3.79 -1.98 -1.51
N GLY A 214 4.15 -0.74 -1.11
CA GLY A 214 5.43 -0.43 -0.48
C GLY A 214 5.62 -1.10 0.88
N TRP A 215 4.54 -1.15 1.69
CA TRP A 215 4.53 -1.78 3.00
C TRP A 215 4.78 -3.29 2.93
N ASN A 216 4.18 -3.96 1.97
CA ASN A 216 4.27 -5.42 1.80
C ASN A 216 5.51 -5.88 1.02
N GLN A 217 6.47 -4.98 0.74
CA GLN A 217 7.71 -5.39 0.09
C GLN A 217 8.53 -6.33 0.96
N TYR A 218 8.89 -7.47 0.38
CA TYR A 218 9.71 -8.49 1.03
C TYR A 218 11.01 -8.75 0.25
N LEU A 219 10.88 -9.13 -1.03
CA LEU A 219 12.01 -9.60 -1.82
C LEU A 219 13.04 -8.49 -2.09
N TRP A 220 12.59 -7.27 -2.35
CA TRP A 220 13.51 -6.16 -2.61
C TRP A 220 14.33 -5.78 -1.37
N PRO A 221 13.73 -5.51 -0.18
CA PRO A 221 14.50 -5.31 1.03
C PRO A 221 15.44 -6.46 1.35
N LEU A 222 15.02 -7.72 1.20
CA LEU A 222 15.83 -8.90 1.45
C LEU A 222 17.12 -8.91 0.64
N LEU A 223 17.09 -8.42 -0.60
CA LEU A 223 18.25 -8.42 -1.47
C LEU A 223 19.24 -7.29 -1.18
N ILE A 224 18.74 -6.10 -0.82
CA ILE A 224 19.58 -4.91 -0.74
C ILE A 224 19.97 -4.52 0.68
N THR A 225 19.34 -5.12 1.71
CA THR A 225 19.69 -4.85 3.11
C THR A 225 20.28 -6.09 3.76
N THR A 226 21.52 -5.97 4.19
CA THR A 226 22.27 -6.98 4.95
C THR A 226 22.46 -6.57 6.41
N ASP A 227 22.23 -5.29 6.73
CA ASP A 227 22.29 -4.73 8.07
C ASP A 227 20.93 -4.90 8.77
N PRO A 228 20.85 -5.56 9.94
CA PRO A 228 19.61 -5.71 10.69
C PRO A 228 18.91 -4.40 11.04
N SER A 229 19.65 -3.30 11.16
CA SER A 229 19.09 -1.96 11.40
C SER A 229 18.20 -1.45 10.26
N MET A 230 18.36 -1.99 9.05
CA MET A 230 17.59 -1.64 7.85
C MET A 230 16.45 -2.63 7.55
N ASN A 231 16.24 -3.64 8.42
CA ASN A 231 15.16 -4.60 8.23
C ASN A 231 13.80 -3.91 8.16
N THR A 232 12.98 -4.33 7.20
CA THR A 232 11.56 -3.95 7.09
C THR A 232 10.70 -4.96 7.84
N ILE A 233 9.46 -4.58 8.19
CA ILE A 233 8.61 -5.41 9.05
C ILE A 233 8.29 -6.77 8.43
N VAL A 234 7.96 -6.83 7.13
CA VAL A 234 7.61 -8.09 6.45
C VAL A 234 8.82 -9.02 6.35
N MET A 235 10.00 -8.47 6.06
CA MET A 235 11.25 -9.20 6.07
C MET A 235 11.58 -9.70 7.49
N GLY A 236 11.43 -8.84 8.49
CA GLY A 236 11.65 -9.17 9.89
C GLY A 236 10.77 -10.31 10.40
N ILE A 237 9.46 -10.27 10.09
CA ILE A 237 8.53 -11.36 10.45
C ILE A 237 9.05 -12.69 9.85
N LYS A 238 9.47 -12.69 8.60
CA LYS A 238 9.99 -13.91 7.96
C LYS A 238 11.26 -14.43 8.64
N GLN A 239 12.13 -13.54 9.11
CA GLN A 239 13.36 -13.90 9.82
C GLN A 239 13.10 -14.37 11.26
N MET A 240 11.92 -14.16 11.83
CA MET A 240 11.53 -14.69 13.13
C MET A 240 11.24 -16.19 13.10
N PHE A 241 11.01 -16.77 11.91
CA PHE A 241 10.89 -18.21 11.77
C PHE A 241 12.28 -18.83 11.81
N PRO A 242 12.57 -19.70 12.78
CA PRO A 242 13.90 -20.29 12.94
C PRO A 242 14.26 -21.16 11.74
N SER A 243 15.56 -21.22 11.45
CA SER A 243 16.13 -22.12 10.47
C SER A 243 16.75 -23.30 11.25
N GLY A 244 16.17 -24.50 11.15
CA GLY A 244 16.63 -25.69 11.83
C GLY A 244 15.73 -26.12 13.00
N ASP A 245 16.35 -26.69 14.06
CA ASP A 245 15.64 -27.31 15.20
C ASP A 245 15.20 -26.32 16.31
N ASP A 246 15.49 -25.04 16.14
CA ASP A 246 15.07 -24.00 17.09
C ASP A 246 13.55 -23.86 17.13
N ILE A 247 13.00 -23.60 18.31
CA ILE A 247 11.56 -23.43 18.50
C ILE A 247 11.20 -21.97 18.24
N ALA A 248 10.28 -21.74 17.30
CA ALA A 248 9.73 -20.40 17.02
C ALA A 248 9.03 -19.82 18.26
N ASP A 249 9.26 -18.56 18.56
CA ASP A 249 8.52 -17.81 19.58
C ASP A 249 7.20 -17.32 18.99
N TRP A 250 6.23 -18.25 18.91
CA TRP A 250 4.94 -18.01 18.27
C TRP A 250 4.19 -16.80 18.84
N PRO A 251 4.11 -16.58 20.18
CA PRO A 251 3.45 -15.39 20.74
C PRO A 251 4.04 -14.08 20.20
N VAL A 252 5.37 -13.99 20.12
CA VAL A 252 6.07 -12.79 19.65
C VAL A 252 5.89 -12.61 18.13
N ILE A 253 5.93 -13.71 17.35
CA ILE A 253 5.66 -13.67 15.90
C ILE A 253 4.24 -13.19 15.64
N MET A 254 3.25 -13.70 16.38
CA MET A 254 1.85 -13.31 16.22
C MET A 254 1.62 -11.86 16.68
N ALA A 255 2.21 -11.44 17.80
CA ALA A 255 2.17 -10.04 18.25
C ALA A 255 2.78 -9.09 17.18
N THR A 256 3.92 -9.48 16.60
CA THR A 256 4.56 -8.73 15.51
C THR A 256 3.65 -8.65 14.27
N SER A 257 2.99 -9.75 13.92
CA SER A 257 2.07 -9.80 12.78
C SER A 257 0.85 -8.89 12.98
N ILE A 258 0.27 -8.88 14.18
CA ILE A 258 -0.82 -7.95 14.53
C ILE A 258 -0.36 -6.49 14.47
N LEU A 259 0.81 -6.18 15.03
CA LEU A 259 1.39 -4.82 14.96
C LEU A 259 1.63 -4.39 13.50
N ALA A 260 2.13 -5.30 12.66
CA ALA A 260 2.39 -5.03 11.26
C ALA A 260 1.12 -4.72 10.44
N MET A 261 -0.05 -5.18 10.88
CA MET A 261 -1.33 -4.87 10.23
C MET A 261 -1.83 -3.46 10.53
N ILE A 262 -1.41 -2.85 11.64
CA ILE A 262 -1.96 -1.56 12.11
C ILE A 262 -1.75 -0.42 11.10
N PRO A 263 -0.53 -0.13 10.57
CA PRO A 263 -0.34 1.00 9.68
C PRO A 263 -1.14 0.92 8.37
N PRO A 264 -1.20 -0.22 7.63
CA PRO A 264 -2.09 -0.36 6.48
C PRO A 264 -3.56 -0.12 6.81
N VAL A 265 -4.04 -0.66 7.95
CA VAL A 265 -5.43 -0.48 8.39
C VAL A 265 -5.72 0.99 8.68
N ILE A 266 -4.81 1.71 9.36
CA ILE A 266 -4.96 3.15 9.62
C ILE A 266 -5.04 3.93 8.30
N VAL A 267 -4.17 3.63 7.33
CA VAL A 267 -4.17 4.30 6.02
C VAL A 267 -5.48 4.05 5.27
N VAL A 268 -5.97 2.81 5.23
CA VAL A 268 -7.25 2.47 4.59
C VAL A 268 -8.42 3.22 5.26
N ILE A 269 -8.52 3.16 6.59
CA ILE A 269 -9.62 3.80 7.34
C ILE A 269 -9.58 5.32 7.18
N SER A 270 -8.41 5.93 7.24
CA SER A 270 -8.27 7.39 7.14
C SER A 270 -8.63 7.92 5.75
N MET A 271 -8.40 7.14 4.71
CA MET A 271 -8.60 7.53 3.31
C MET A 271 -9.88 6.97 2.67
N GLN A 272 -10.61 6.07 3.35
CA GLN A 272 -11.81 5.42 2.79
C GLN A 272 -12.86 6.41 2.26
N ARG A 273 -13.06 7.56 2.92
CA ARG A 273 -14.04 8.57 2.47
C ARG A 273 -13.69 9.19 1.12
N LEU A 274 -12.40 9.41 0.87
CA LEU A 274 -11.91 9.93 -0.42
C LEU A 274 -11.99 8.85 -1.49
N PHE A 275 -11.68 7.61 -1.13
CA PHE A 275 -11.75 6.46 -2.03
C PHE A 275 -13.19 6.17 -2.49
N ILE A 276 -14.15 6.17 -1.57
CA ILE A 276 -15.57 5.91 -1.89
C ILE A 276 -16.13 7.01 -2.80
N ARG A 277 -15.81 8.29 -2.56
CA ARG A 277 -16.23 9.39 -3.43
C ARG A 277 -15.72 9.24 -4.86
N GLY A 278 -14.46 8.83 -5.03
CA GLY A 278 -13.87 8.63 -6.35
C GLY A 278 -14.46 7.49 -7.16
N LEU A 279 -14.96 6.45 -6.51
CA LEU A 279 -15.67 5.37 -7.18
C LEU A 279 -17.07 5.80 -7.62
N VAL A 280 -17.78 6.57 -6.78
CA VAL A 280 -19.16 7.03 -7.06
C VAL A 280 -19.19 8.14 -8.11
N ASP A 281 -18.21 9.03 -8.12
CA ASP A 281 -18.13 10.13 -9.09
C ASP A 281 -17.71 9.67 -10.49
N SER A 282 -17.10 8.49 -10.62
CA SER A 282 -16.72 7.90 -11.92
C SER A 282 -17.90 7.20 -12.63
N GLU A 283 -19.01 6.97 -11.94
CA GLU A 283 -20.22 6.34 -12.52
C GLU A 283 -21.28 7.38 -12.99
N LYS A 284 -21.02 8.68 -12.86
CA LYS A 284 -21.85 9.76 -13.40
C LYS A 284 -21.21 10.40 -14.62
#